data_db922fc1eb362016eeacc9194a35d9cc
#
_entry.id   db922fc1eb362016eeacc9194a35d9cc
#
_cell.length_a   1.000
_cell.length_b   1.000
_cell.length_c   1.000
_cell.angle_alpha   90.00
_cell.angle_beta   90.00
_cell.angle_gamma   90.00
#
_symmetry.space_group_name_H-M   'P 1'
#
loop_
_entity.id
_entity.type
_entity.pdbx_description
1 polymer ?
#
loop_
_entity_poly.entity_id
_entity_poly.type
_entity_poly.pdbx_seq_one_letter_code
_entity_poly.pdbx_strand_id
1 'polypeptide(L)'
;LPPVVLGVALLLLASCNSNQTTSSSKGQLWERELGAVQNTPLNPGDAQKELNLKVDLIPEGKYGRRLFREMTPQYITIHSTQNPTGDAYAHAKALNRGALRGGVCGYLCWHFTVQQDTVIQHLPTSERGEHADFDGPGNRYSIGIEMCEHQGNNQLATMERTAKLAASLMYYHKIPIENVRAHYHWPREGYNPPNKDCPHFLLENGQPGTTWRWFVGRIQRHYDRLVAFDEATREQRMKEEEAKRRKQMVQRFWNVVTEFVGLG
;
A
#
# COMPACT_ATOMS: atom_id res chain seq x y z
N LEU A 1 66.42 13.80 -51.05
CA LEU A 1 65.14 13.56 -50.30
C LEU A 1 65.31 12.35 -49.37
N PRO A 2 65.23 12.46 -48.03
CA PRO A 2 65.27 11.33 -47.13
C PRO A 2 63.87 10.74 -46.92
N PRO A 3 63.75 9.45 -46.52
CA PRO A 3 62.46 8.80 -46.33
C PRO A 3 61.81 9.13 -45.01
N VAL A 4 60.49 9.32 -45.07
CA VAL A 4 59.62 9.53 -43.93
C VAL A 4 59.36 8.18 -43.26
N VAL A 5 59.76 8.05 -42.01
CA VAL A 5 59.43 6.91 -41.16
C VAL A 5 58.09 7.23 -40.45
N LEU A 6 57.04 6.51 -40.83
CA LEU A 6 55.75 6.54 -40.09
C LEU A 6 55.85 5.68 -38.83
N GLY A 7 55.91 6.33 -37.70
CA GLY A 7 55.79 5.68 -36.41
C GLY A 7 54.31 5.39 -36.07
N VAL A 8 53.95 4.12 -35.98
CA VAL A 8 52.63 3.68 -35.49
C VAL A 8 52.68 3.67 -33.96
N ALA A 9 52.01 4.62 -33.34
CA ALA A 9 51.81 4.63 -31.88
C ALA A 9 50.67 3.68 -31.52
N LEU A 10 51.02 2.56 -30.89
CA LEU A 10 50.07 1.62 -30.31
C LEU A 10 49.54 2.21 -28.99
N LEU A 11 48.33 2.75 -29.02
CA LEU A 11 47.61 3.15 -27.80
C LEU A 11 47.04 1.90 -27.08
N LEU A 12 47.73 1.45 -26.05
CA LEU A 12 47.21 0.49 -25.10
C LEU A 12 46.11 1.16 -24.25
N LEU A 13 44.83 0.94 -24.59
CA LEU A 13 43.69 1.24 -23.74
C LEU A 13 43.72 0.26 -22.56
N ALA A 14 44.27 0.71 -21.45
CA ALA A 14 44.09 0.03 -20.16
C ALA A 14 42.60 0.16 -19.76
N SER A 15 41.82 -0.92 -19.99
CA SER A 15 40.49 -1.06 -19.47
C SER A 15 40.58 -1.16 -17.95
N CYS A 16 40.40 -0.05 -17.24
CA CYS A 16 40.13 -0.06 -15.80
C CYS A 16 38.79 -0.72 -15.59
N ASN A 17 38.79 -2.02 -15.34
CA ASN A 17 37.65 -2.75 -14.83
C ASN A 17 37.50 -2.33 -13.34
N SER A 18 36.85 -1.20 -13.09
CA SER A 18 36.39 -0.87 -11.76
C SER A 18 35.33 -1.88 -11.36
N ASN A 19 35.69 -2.88 -10.56
CA ASN A 19 34.74 -3.67 -9.78
C ASN A 19 34.02 -2.70 -8.85
N GLN A 20 33.01 -2.01 -9.36
CA GLN A 20 31.99 -1.39 -8.53
C GLN A 20 31.19 -2.55 -7.91
N THR A 21 31.58 -2.96 -6.72
CA THR A 21 30.67 -3.66 -5.81
C THR A 21 29.48 -2.73 -5.61
N THR A 22 28.45 -2.89 -6.43
CA THR A 22 27.18 -2.18 -6.27
C THR A 22 26.58 -2.64 -4.95
N SER A 23 26.76 -1.83 -3.91
CA SER A 23 26.07 -2.01 -2.63
C SER A 23 24.58 -2.09 -2.94
N SER A 24 23.96 -3.24 -2.67
CA SER A 24 22.53 -3.41 -2.84
C SER A 24 21.79 -2.40 -1.97
N SER A 25 20.83 -1.67 -2.52
CA SER A 25 19.99 -0.78 -1.73
C SER A 25 19.22 -1.57 -0.67
N LYS A 26 18.88 -0.93 0.45
CA LYS A 26 18.10 -1.54 1.55
C LYS A 26 16.80 -2.20 1.03
N GLY A 27 16.12 -1.55 0.08
CA GLY A 27 14.93 -2.11 -0.56
C GLY A 27 15.21 -3.37 -1.38
N GLN A 28 16.37 -3.47 -2.07
CA GLN A 28 16.75 -4.69 -2.79
C GLN A 28 17.05 -5.86 -1.86
N LEU A 29 17.66 -5.61 -0.70
CA LEU A 29 17.87 -6.64 0.31
C LEU A 29 16.54 -7.17 0.85
N TRP A 30 15.61 -6.29 1.16
CA TRP A 30 14.26 -6.65 1.61
C TRP A 30 13.44 -7.38 0.55
N GLU A 31 13.57 -7.02 -0.73
CA GLU A 31 12.91 -7.76 -1.82
C GLU A 31 13.43 -9.20 -1.94
N ARG A 32 14.72 -9.43 -1.69
CA ARG A 32 15.29 -10.78 -1.68
C ARG A 32 14.74 -11.61 -0.52
N GLU A 33 14.58 -11.01 0.65
CA GLU A 33 14.10 -11.70 1.86
C GLU A 33 12.60 -11.98 1.80
N LEU A 34 11.80 -11.03 1.36
CA LEU A 34 10.34 -11.18 1.22
C LEU A 34 9.93 -11.97 -0.04
N GLY A 35 10.80 -12.02 -1.04
CA GLY A 35 10.46 -12.48 -2.37
C GLY A 35 9.64 -11.47 -3.18
N ALA A 36 9.60 -11.67 -4.49
CA ALA A 36 8.81 -10.83 -5.39
C ALA A 36 7.30 -11.06 -5.16
N VAL A 37 6.53 -9.99 -5.21
CA VAL A 37 5.06 -10.10 -5.25
C VAL A 37 4.66 -10.80 -6.54
N GLN A 38 3.91 -11.89 -6.42
CA GLN A 38 3.44 -12.66 -7.58
C GLN A 38 2.46 -11.83 -8.41
N ASN A 39 2.49 -11.96 -9.73
CA ASN A 39 1.58 -11.23 -10.64
C ASN A 39 0.22 -11.95 -10.82
N THR A 40 -0.08 -13.00 -10.04
CA THR A 40 -1.34 -13.72 -10.14
C THR A 40 -2.49 -12.87 -9.59
N PRO A 41 -3.63 -12.82 -10.29
CA PRO A 41 -4.83 -12.16 -9.80
C PRO A 41 -5.21 -12.64 -8.40
N LEU A 42 -5.62 -11.72 -7.53
CA LEU A 42 -6.00 -12.02 -6.15
C LEU A 42 -7.42 -11.54 -5.87
N ASN A 43 -8.28 -12.47 -5.44
CA ASN A 43 -9.64 -12.13 -5.03
C ASN A 43 -9.60 -11.14 -3.86
N PRO A 44 -10.33 -10.00 -3.92
CA PRO A 44 -10.35 -9.01 -2.84
C PRO A 44 -10.76 -9.56 -1.48
N GLY A 45 -11.67 -10.54 -1.45
CA GLY A 45 -12.08 -11.21 -0.21
C GLY A 45 -10.96 -12.08 0.39
N ASP A 46 -10.14 -12.72 -0.43
CA ASP A 46 -8.99 -13.49 0.04
C ASP A 46 -7.85 -12.57 0.50
N ALA A 47 -7.65 -11.44 -0.19
CA ALA A 47 -6.72 -10.40 0.26
C ALA A 47 -7.07 -9.89 1.67
N GLN A 48 -8.36 -9.71 1.98
CA GLN A 48 -8.79 -9.33 3.33
C GLN A 48 -8.49 -10.41 4.38
N LYS A 49 -8.69 -11.68 4.04
CA LYS A 49 -8.35 -12.80 4.96
C LYS A 49 -6.86 -12.83 5.29
N GLU A 50 -5.99 -12.54 4.32
CA GLU A 50 -4.54 -12.47 4.53
C GLU A 50 -4.12 -11.38 5.54
N LEU A 51 -4.92 -10.34 5.74
CA LEU A 51 -4.62 -9.26 6.69
C LEU A 51 -4.75 -9.70 8.14
N ASN A 52 -5.54 -10.73 8.46
CA ASN A 52 -5.93 -11.07 9.83
C ASN A 52 -6.46 -9.84 10.58
N LEU A 53 -7.41 -9.16 9.93
CA LEU A 53 -7.99 -7.91 10.42
C LEU A 53 -8.88 -8.15 11.64
N LYS A 54 -8.60 -7.41 12.70
CA LYS A 54 -9.43 -7.31 13.90
C LYS A 54 -10.01 -5.90 14.01
N VAL A 55 -11.26 -5.80 14.43
CA VAL A 55 -11.93 -4.52 14.64
C VAL A 55 -12.01 -4.26 16.13
N ASP A 56 -11.35 -3.21 16.60
CA ASP A 56 -11.36 -2.74 18.00
C ASP A 56 -11.44 -1.20 17.98
N LEU A 57 -12.64 -0.71 17.68
CA LEU A 57 -12.88 0.71 17.46
C LEU A 57 -12.85 1.49 18.76
N ILE A 58 -12.23 2.66 18.75
CA ILE A 58 -12.37 3.66 19.80
C ILE A 58 -13.87 3.94 19.99
N PRO A 59 -14.40 3.98 21.22
CA PRO A 59 -15.81 4.24 21.44
C PRO A 59 -16.25 5.56 20.82
N GLU A 60 -17.38 5.56 20.13
CA GLU A 60 -17.89 6.74 19.43
C GLU A 60 -18.09 7.92 20.39
N GLY A 61 -17.71 9.11 19.96
CA GLY A 61 -17.76 10.33 20.75
C GLY A 61 -16.73 10.43 21.87
N LYS A 62 -15.82 9.43 22.01
CA LYS A 62 -14.80 9.40 23.05
C LYS A 62 -13.40 9.66 22.48
N TYR A 63 -12.55 10.25 23.32
CA TYR A 63 -11.13 10.46 23.07
C TYR A 63 -10.86 11.10 21.70
N GLY A 64 -10.07 10.47 20.83
CA GLY A 64 -9.79 10.94 19.48
C GLY A 64 -10.93 10.73 18.48
N ARG A 65 -11.84 9.78 18.75
CA ARG A 65 -13.00 9.53 17.90
C ARG A 65 -14.15 10.45 18.28
N ARG A 66 -14.13 11.69 17.78
CA ARG A 66 -15.17 12.70 18.02
C ARG A 66 -16.34 12.52 17.09
N LEU A 67 -17.55 12.95 17.52
CA LEU A 67 -18.72 13.04 16.66
C LEU A 67 -18.53 14.09 15.54
N PHE A 68 -19.25 13.94 14.45
CA PHE A 68 -19.29 14.87 13.32
C PHE A 68 -17.92 15.10 12.66
N ARG A 69 -17.15 14.05 12.53
CA ARG A 69 -15.85 14.08 11.85
C ARG A 69 -15.81 13.13 10.65
N GLU A 70 -16.84 13.18 9.83
CA GLU A 70 -16.95 12.40 8.61
C GLU A 70 -15.81 12.77 7.64
N MET A 71 -15.36 11.78 6.91
CA MET A 71 -14.29 11.88 5.93
C MET A 71 -14.60 11.05 4.69
N THR A 72 -14.36 11.63 3.53
CA THR A 72 -14.17 10.86 2.29
C THR A 72 -12.68 10.70 2.08
N PRO A 73 -12.13 9.48 2.22
CA PRO A 73 -10.69 9.29 2.13
C PRO A 73 -10.15 9.60 0.73
N GLN A 74 -9.10 10.40 0.67
CA GLN A 74 -8.38 10.75 -0.56
C GLN A 74 -6.93 10.28 -0.53
N TYR A 75 -6.39 10.03 0.67
CA TYR A 75 -5.00 9.66 0.90
C TYR A 75 -4.90 8.48 1.86
N ILE A 76 -3.76 7.82 1.82
CA ILE A 76 -3.31 6.87 2.84
C ILE A 76 -2.00 7.39 3.40
N THR A 77 -1.92 7.54 4.73
CA THR A 77 -0.69 7.97 5.40
C THR A 77 -0.05 6.81 6.13
N ILE A 78 1.19 6.52 5.78
CA ILE A 78 1.99 5.48 6.40
C ILE A 78 2.84 6.10 7.49
N HIS A 79 2.74 5.51 8.69
CA HIS A 79 3.50 5.86 9.87
C HIS A 79 4.29 4.67 10.40
N SER A 80 5.17 4.93 11.35
CA SER A 80 5.73 3.94 12.24
C SER A 80 5.58 4.41 13.68
N THR A 81 5.26 3.47 14.59
CA THR A 81 4.90 3.81 15.97
C THR A 81 6.07 4.42 16.75
N GLN A 82 7.31 4.19 16.33
CA GLN A 82 8.53 4.58 17.07
C GLN A 82 8.48 4.16 18.55
N ASN A 83 7.79 3.05 18.81
CA ASN A 83 7.55 2.51 20.14
C ASN A 83 8.15 1.10 20.28
N PRO A 84 9.28 0.95 20.98
CA PRO A 84 9.97 -0.34 21.10
C PRO A 84 9.28 -1.33 22.04
N THR A 85 8.21 -0.93 22.74
CA THR A 85 7.56 -1.76 23.76
C THR A 85 6.09 -2.07 23.48
N GLY A 86 5.41 -1.25 22.66
CA GLY A 86 3.99 -1.40 22.39
C GLY A 86 3.72 -2.18 21.10
N ASP A 87 3.05 -3.31 21.21
CA ASP A 87 2.48 -4.05 20.08
C ASP A 87 1.14 -3.44 19.60
N ALA A 88 0.51 -4.02 18.58
CA ALA A 88 -0.75 -3.51 18.05
C ALA A 88 -1.89 -3.55 19.10
N TYR A 89 -1.89 -4.55 19.98
CA TYR A 89 -2.88 -4.65 21.05
C TYR A 89 -2.69 -3.61 22.15
N ALA A 90 -1.45 -3.32 22.49
CA ALA A 90 -1.12 -2.26 23.44
C ALA A 90 -1.56 -0.88 22.91
N HIS A 91 -1.38 -0.62 21.62
CA HIS A 91 -1.86 0.60 20.97
C HIS A 91 -3.39 0.67 20.96
N ALA A 92 -4.08 -0.42 20.60
CA ALA A 92 -5.54 -0.50 20.67
C ALA A 92 -6.07 -0.17 22.08
N LYS A 93 -5.50 -0.79 23.10
CA LYS A 93 -5.86 -0.52 24.49
C LYS A 93 -5.57 0.92 24.91
N ALA A 94 -4.47 1.51 24.42
CA ALA A 94 -4.12 2.90 24.73
C ALA A 94 -5.09 3.90 24.06
N LEU A 95 -5.47 3.66 22.81
CA LEU A 95 -6.45 4.46 22.08
C LEU A 95 -7.83 4.38 22.73
N ASN A 96 -8.30 3.18 23.07
CA ASN A 96 -9.63 2.91 23.63
C ASN A 96 -9.84 3.49 25.04
N ARG A 97 -8.79 3.93 25.72
CA ARG A 97 -8.88 4.61 27.03
C ARG A 97 -8.34 6.04 27.02
N GLY A 98 -8.02 6.59 25.84
CA GLY A 98 -7.53 7.96 25.69
C GLY A 98 -6.18 8.22 26.37
N ALA A 99 -5.31 7.21 26.40
CA ALA A 99 -3.98 7.36 27.00
C ALA A 99 -3.01 8.15 26.10
N LEU A 100 -3.27 8.21 24.79
CA LEU A 100 -2.41 8.91 23.84
C LEU A 100 -2.88 10.35 23.65
N ARG A 101 -2.10 11.28 24.16
CA ARG A 101 -2.42 12.72 24.15
C ARG A 101 -1.74 13.41 22.98
N GLY A 102 -2.41 14.38 22.39
CA GLY A 102 -1.90 15.19 21.27
C GLY A 102 -3.03 15.59 20.30
N GLY A 103 -2.62 16.15 19.16
CA GLY A 103 -3.55 16.62 18.14
C GLY A 103 -4.42 17.82 18.56
N VAL A 104 -5.27 18.28 17.66
CA VAL A 104 -6.16 19.44 17.89
C VAL A 104 -7.25 19.12 18.92
N CYS A 105 -7.74 17.90 18.94
CA CYS A 105 -8.79 17.48 19.87
C CYS A 105 -8.25 17.01 21.24
N GLY A 106 -6.96 17.10 21.49
CA GLY A 106 -6.29 16.70 22.72
C GLY A 106 -5.97 15.21 22.84
N TYR A 107 -6.25 14.42 21.80
CA TYR A 107 -5.99 12.98 21.73
C TYR A 107 -5.48 12.61 20.34
N LEU A 108 -4.51 11.69 20.30
CA LEU A 108 -4.11 11.05 19.04
C LEU A 108 -5.08 9.90 18.72
N CYS A 109 -5.33 9.70 17.43
CA CYS A 109 -6.04 8.53 16.93
C CYS A 109 -5.73 8.33 15.44
N TRP A 110 -5.71 7.07 15.02
CA TRP A 110 -5.47 6.64 13.65
C TRP A 110 -6.34 5.44 13.31
N HIS A 111 -6.35 5.03 12.05
CA HIS A 111 -7.30 4.04 11.56
C HIS A 111 -6.84 2.61 11.81
N PHE A 112 -5.57 2.31 11.56
CA PHE A 112 -5.04 0.95 11.64
C PHE A 112 -3.68 0.91 12.33
N THR A 113 -3.48 -0.09 13.18
CA THR A 113 -2.16 -0.51 13.64
C THR A 113 -1.85 -1.88 13.08
N VAL A 114 -0.64 -2.02 12.50
CA VAL A 114 -0.18 -3.24 11.83
C VAL A 114 1.04 -3.79 12.52
N GLN A 115 1.04 -5.09 12.79
CA GLN A 115 2.22 -5.85 13.19
C GLN A 115 2.39 -7.09 12.30
N GLN A 116 3.41 -7.88 12.54
CA GLN A 116 3.81 -9.01 11.70
C GLN A 116 2.68 -9.99 11.35
N ASP A 117 1.70 -10.21 12.21
CA ASP A 117 0.68 -11.25 12.13
C ASP A 117 -0.76 -10.74 12.15
N THR A 118 -0.98 -9.45 12.42
CA THR A 118 -2.34 -8.89 12.55
C THR A 118 -2.42 -7.41 12.16
N VAL A 119 -3.63 -7.00 11.79
CA VAL A 119 -4.05 -5.61 11.62
C VAL A 119 -5.16 -5.34 12.63
N ILE A 120 -5.12 -4.22 13.36
CA ILE A 120 -6.21 -3.78 14.24
C ILE A 120 -6.76 -2.46 13.72
N GLN A 121 -8.07 -2.41 13.48
CA GLN A 121 -8.78 -1.20 13.08
C GLN A 121 -9.33 -0.47 14.30
N HIS A 122 -9.05 0.84 14.42
CA HIS A 122 -9.43 1.69 15.53
C HIS A 122 -10.48 2.76 15.20
N LEU A 123 -10.54 3.14 13.92
CA LEU A 123 -11.51 4.09 13.39
C LEU A 123 -12.15 3.53 12.10
N PRO A 124 -13.45 3.83 11.84
CA PRO A 124 -14.00 3.68 10.50
C PRO A 124 -13.21 4.53 9.50
N THR A 125 -12.99 4.02 8.29
CA THR A 125 -12.26 4.76 7.24
C THR A 125 -13.00 6.01 6.74
N SER A 126 -14.26 6.15 7.11
CA SER A 126 -15.11 7.32 6.84
C SER A 126 -15.04 8.41 7.93
N GLU A 127 -14.21 8.25 8.94
CA GLU A 127 -14.02 9.22 10.03
C GLU A 127 -12.59 9.75 10.06
N ARG A 128 -12.40 11.03 10.44
CA ARG A 128 -11.07 11.66 10.52
C ARG A 128 -10.24 11.16 11.69
N GLY A 129 -8.94 10.95 11.45
CA GLY A 129 -7.95 10.71 12.49
C GLY A 129 -7.26 11.99 12.98
N GLU A 130 -6.45 11.84 14.03
CA GLU A 130 -5.52 12.85 14.58
C GLU A 130 -4.11 12.24 14.60
N HIS A 131 -3.47 12.15 13.44
CA HIS A 131 -2.23 11.39 13.30
C HIS A 131 -1.15 12.07 12.44
N ALA A 132 -1.46 13.18 11.72
CA ALA A 132 -0.52 13.75 10.76
C ALA A 132 -0.23 15.24 11.01
N ASP A 133 -1.07 16.15 10.55
CA ASP A 133 -0.79 17.58 10.37
C ASP A 133 -1.83 18.50 11.03
N PHE A 134 -2.32 18.10 12.19
CA PHE A 134 -3.33 18.82 12.98
C PHE A 134 -4.64 19.00 12.19
N ASP A 135 -4.95 20.19 11.69
CA ASP A 135 -6.15 20.44 10.89
C ASP A 135 -5.87 20.49 9.39
N GLY A 136 -4.75 19.95 8.96
CA GLY A 136 -4.35 19.84 7.57
C GLY A 136 -4.98 18.68 6.81
N PRO A 137 -4.66 18.53 5.51
CA PRO A 137 -5.24 17.48 4.66
C PRO A 137 -4.85 16.06 5.09
N GLY A 138 -3.72 15.88 5.77
CA GLY A 138 -3.30 14.59 6.30
C GLY A 138 -4.27 14.05 7.36
N ASN A 139 -4.80 14.90 8.25
CA ASN A 139 -5.84 14.50 9.20
C ASN A 139 -7.24 14.53 8.59
N ARG A 140 -7.53 15.48 7.69
CA ARG A 140 -8.88 15.69 7.14
C ARG A 140 -9.30 14.64 6.12
N TYR A 141 -8.34 14.08 5.35
CA TYR A 141 -8.65 13.26 4.17
C TYR A 141 -7.83 11.99 4.06
N SER A 142 -7.08 11.61 5.11
CA SER A 142 -6.17 10.48 5.03
C SER A 142 -6.51 9.37 6.01
N ILE A 143 -6.43 8.12 5.52
CA ILE A 143 -6.45 6.91 6.35
C ILE A 143 -5.05 6.70 6.92
N GLY A 144 -4.88 6.83 8.24
CA GLY A 144 -3.59 6.61 8.91
C GLY A 144 -3.34 5.14 9.25
N ILE A 145 -2.16 4.64 8.88
CA ILE A 145 -1.69 3.28 9.19
C ILE A 145 -0.38 3.38 9.96
N GLU A 146 -0.36 2.85 11.17
CA GLU A 146 0.81 2.78 12.04
C GLU A 146 1.44 1.38 12.00
N MET A 147 2.71 1.29 11.62
CA MET A 147 3.49 0.06 11.66
C MET A 147 4.17 -0.10 13.01
N CYS A 148 3.97 -1.22 13.69
CA CYS A 148 4.62 -1.54 14.95
C CYS A 148 6.12 -1.77 14.80
N GLU A 149 6.88 -1.34 15.84
CA GLU A 149 8.34 -1.48 15.93
C GLU A 149 8.79 -2.06 17.28
N HIS A 150 7.89 -2.72 18.00
CA HIS A 150 8.22 -3.28 19.30
C HIS A 150 9.26 -4.39 19.20
N GLN A 151 10.00 -4.59 20.28
CA GLN A 151 11.01 -5.64 20.35
C GLN A 151 10.38 -7.02 20.06
N GLY A 152 11.02 -7.79 19.19
CA GLY A 152 10.53 -9.11 18.74
C GLY A 152 9.56 -9.06 17.55
N ASN A 153 9.14 -7.88 17.09
CA ASN A 153 8.34 -7.74 15.88
C ASN A 153 9.19 -8.01 14.62
N ASN A 154 8.67 -8.82 13.71
CA ASN A 154 9.27 -8.96 12.38
C ASN A 154 8.89 -7.76 11.52
N GLN A 155 9.81 -6.82 11.37
CA GLN A 155 9.59 -5.57 10.65
C GLN A 155 9.26 -5.78 9.17
N LEU A 156 9.88 -6.77 8.50
CA LEU A 156 9.60 -7.06 7.11
C LEU A 156 8.20 -7.65 6.90
N ALA A 157 7.79 -8.57 7.78
CA ALA A 157 6.42 -9.09 7.76
C ALA A 157 5.38 -8.00 8.05
N THR A 158 5.70 -7.05 8.94
CA THR A 158 4.85 -5.88 9.22
C THR A 158 4.72 -4.98 8.00
N MET A 159 5.83 -4.67 7.32
CA MET A 159 5.82 -3.88 6.07
C MET A 159 5.03 -4.58 4.97
N GLU A 160 5.21 -5.90 4.81
CA GLU A 160 4.45 -6.68 3.82
C GLU A 160 2.95 -6.63 4.08
N ARG A 161 2.54 -6.82 5.33
CA ARG A 161 1.13 -6.73 5.74
C ARG A 161 0.57 -5.33 5.54
N THR A 162 1.37 -4.30 5.82
CA THR A 162 1.00 -2.90 5.59
C THR A 162 0.83 -2.61 4.10
N ALA A 163 1.70 -3.15 3.24
CA ALA A 163 1.58 -3.00 1.79
C ALA A 163 0.28 -3.64 1.26
N LYS A 164 -0.07 -4.83 1.75
CA LYS A 164 -1.34 -5.50 1.42
C LYS A 164 -2.56 -4.70 1.91
N LEU A 165 -2.52 -4.17 3.13
CA LEU A 165 -3.58 -3.31 3.67
C LEU A 165 -3.75 -2.04 2.83
N ALA A 166 -2.66 -1.33 2.54
CA ALA A 166 -2.70 -0.11 1.74
C ALA A 166 -3.26 -0.38 0.33
N ALA A 167 -2.83 -1.47 -0.33
CA ALA A 167 -3.37 -1.90 -1.62
C ALA A 167 -4.88 -2.18 -1.57
N SER A 168 -5.35 -2.85 -0.51
CA SER A 168 -6.78 -3.11 -0.30
C SER A 168 -7.55 -1.80 -0.10
N LEU A 169 -7.03 -0.86 0.70
CA LEU A 169 -7.65 0.45 0.90
C LEU A 169 -7.68 1.28 -0.39
N MET A 170 -6.60 1.27 -1.19
CA MET A 170 -6.58 1.87 -2.53
C MET A 170 -7.70 1.30 -3.40
N TYR A 171 -7.84 -0.01 -3.41
CA TYR A 171 -8.84 -0.71 -4.22
C TYR A 171 -10.28 -0.33 -3.83
N TYR A 172 -10.62 -0.39 -2.53
CA TYR A 172 -11.97 -0.12 -2.05
C TYR A 172 -12.35 1.37 -2.10
N HIS A 173 -11.41 2.26 -1.77
CA HIS A 173 -11.66 3.71 -1.75
C HIS A 173 -11.30 4.42 -3.05
N LYS A 174 -10.78 3.70 -4.05
CA LYS A 174 -10.32 4.27 -5.34
C LYS A 174 -9.23 5.35 -5.16
N ILE A 175 -8.36 5.15 -4.17
CA ILE A 175 -7.25 6.05 -3.90
C ILE A 175 -6.10 5.69 -4.84
N PRO A 176 -5.58 6.64 -5.65
CA PRO A 176 -4.46 6.38 -6.54
C PRO A 176 -3.14 6.26 -5.77
N ILE A 177 -2.16 5.57 -6.35
CA ILE A 177 -0.87 5.28 -5.68
C ILE A 177 -0.10 6.53 -5.28
N GLU A 178 -0.18 7.61 -6.06
CA GLU A 178 0.45 8.89 -5.76
C GLU A 178 -0.11 9.55 -4.49
N ASN A 179 -1.24 9.10 -4.00
CA ASN A 179 -1.86 9.54 -2.76
C ASN A 179 -1.52 8.64 -1.57
N VAL A 180 -0.65 7.65 -1.74
CA VAL A 180 0.00 6.97 -0.62
C VAL A 180 1.19 7.81 -0.17
N ARG A 181 1.13 8.33 1.04
CA ARG A 181 2.05 9.30 1.60
C ARG A 181 2.75 8.75 2.85
N ALA A 182 4.02 9.07 3.03
CA ALA A 182 4.65 8.98 4.34
C ALA A 182 4.17 10.15 5.21
N HIS A 183 4.14 10.00 6.53
CA HIS A 183 3.87 11.15 7.43
C HIS A 183 4.79 12.34 7.13
N TYR A 184 6.00 12.09 6.71
CA TYR A 184 6.93 13.11 6.21
C TYR A 184 6.29 14.12 5.25
N HIS A 185 5.37 13.71 4.38
CA HIS A 185 4.78 14.58 3.36
C HIS A 185 3.76 15.59 3.91
N TRP A 186 3.47 15.53 5.19
CA TRP A 186 2.55 16.41 5.88
C TRP A 186 3.32 17.35 6.81
N PRO A 187 3.74 18.55 6.33
CA PRO A 187 4.46 19.51 7.17
C PRO A 187 3.57 19.97 8.31
N ARG A 188 4.16 20.06 9.50
CA ARG A 188 3.49 20.49 10.72
C ARG A 188 3.83 21.96 11.00
N GLU A 189 2.82 22.79 11.01
CA GLU A 189 2.97 24.20 11.34
C GLU A 189 3.58 24.38 12.76
N GLY A 190 4.51 25.31 12.88
CA GLY A 190 5.19 25.60 14.17
C GLY A 190 6.32 24.64 14.56
N TYR A 191 6.66 23.65 13.72
CA TYR A 191 7.78 22.73 13.96
C TYR A 191 8.99 23.04 13.08
N ASN A 192 10.19 22.79 13.60
CA ASN A 192 11.44 22.88 12.85
C ASN A 192 12.33 21.65 13.13
N PRO A 193 12.56 20.76 12.15
CA PRO A 193 11.99 20.77 10.82
C PRO A 193 10.46 20.49 10.82
N PRO A 194 9.71 21.02 9.84
CA PRO A 194 8.27 20.82 9.77
C PRO A 194 7.90 19.39 9.42
N ASN A 195 8.72 18.70 8.63
CA ASN A 195 8.51 17.32 8.19
C ASN A 195 8.98 16.34 9.24
N LYS A 196 8.12 15.41 9.63
CA LYS A 196 8.46 14.36 10.61
C LYS A 196 9.26 13.24 9.94
N ASP A 197 10.34 12.78 10.58
CA ASP A 197 11.04 11.54 10.19
C ASP A 197 10.16 10.33 10.53
N CYS A 198 9.16 10.07 9.68
CA CYS A 198 8.18 9.01 9.88
C CYS A 198 7.58 8.58 8.51
N PRO A 199 7.57 7.28 8.22
CA PRO A 199 8.16 6.15 8.96
C PRO A 199 9.69 6.10 8.78
N HIS A 200 10.45 6.31 9.84
CA HIS A 200 11.90 6.56 9.79
C HIS A 200 12.71 5.45 9.10
N PHE A 201 12.35 4.18 9.27
CA PHE A 201 13.08 3.07 8.64
C PHE A 201 12.85 2.96 7.12
N LEU A 202 11.81 3.64 6.58
CA LEU A 202 11.56 3.75 5.13
C LEU A 202 12.13 5.06 4.53
N LEU A 203 12.64 5.96 5.36
CA LEU A 203 13.26 7.20 4.93
C LEU A 203 14.79 7.07 4.92
N GLU A 204 15.44 7.84 4.07
CA GLU A 204 16.88 7.91 3.93
C GLU A 204 17.32 9.31 4.35
N ASN A 205 18.12 9.43 5.41
CA ASN A 205 18.51 10.73 5.99
C ASN A 205 17.29 11.62 6.31
N GLY A 206 16.20 11.01 6.81
CA GLY A 206 14.97 11.72 7.17
C GLY A 206 14.12 12.16 5.98
N GLN A 207 14.37 11.65 4.75
CA GLN A 207 13.64 12.00 3.54
C GLN A 207 13.23 10.77 2.73
N PRO A 208 12.12 10.83 1.98
CA PRO A 208 11.70 9.76 1.08
C PRO A 208 12.74 9.53 -0.04
N GLY A 209 13.37 8.37 -0.03
CA GLY A 209 14.41 7.97 -0.98
C GLY A 209 14.05 6.70 -1.76
N THR A 210 15.07 5.89 -2.09
CA THR A 210 14.92 4.61 -2.80
C THR A 210 14.13 3.59 -2.00
N THR A 211 14.30 3.56 -0.69
CA THR A 211 13.61 2.64 0.23
C THR A 211 12.11 2.94 0.27
N TRP A 212 11.72 4.21 0.33
CA TRP A 212 10.33 4.62 0.25
C TRP A 212 9.71 4.24 -1.11
N ARG A 213 10.41 4.53 -2.22
CA ARG A 213 9.93 4.16 -3.57
C ARG A 213 9.78 2.65 -3.74
N TRP A 214 10.69 1.85 -3.17
CA TRP A 214 10.56 0.39 -3.14
C TRP A 214 9.28 -0.04 -2.44
N PHE A 215 8.99 0.52 -1.25
CA PHE A 215 7.79 0.18 -0.48
C PHE A 215 6.50 0.56 -1.22
N VAL A 216 6.44 1.76 -1.80
CA VAL A 216 5.30 2.19 -2.64
C VAL A 216 5.13 1.28 -3.86
N GLY A 217 6.23 0.91 -4.52
CA GLY A 217 6.20 -0.06 -5.61
C GLY A 217 5.65 -1.44 -5.19
N ARG A 218 5.92 -1.86 -3.96
CA ARG A 218 5.37 -3.10 -3.41
C ARG A 218 3.85 -3.01 -3.17
N ILE A 219 3.38 -1.88 -2.66
CA ILE A 219 1.94 -1.59 -2.53
C ILE A 219 1.27 -1.66 -3.92
N GLN A 220 1.86 -1.01 -4.93
CA GLN A 220 1.32 -1.01 -6.29
C GLN A 220 1.18 -2.44 -6.84
N ARG A 221 2.19 -3.29 -6.68
CA ARG A 221 2.11 -4.68 -7.14
C ARG A 221 0.98 -5.47 -6.47
N HIS A 222 0.71 -5.26 -5.18
CA HIS A 222 -0.45 -5.87 -4.52
C HIS A 222 -1.78 -5.32 -5.05
N TYR A 223 -1.85 -4.01 -5.32
CA TYR A 223 -3.04 -3.39 -5.91
C TYR A 223 -3.32 -3.92 -7.33
N ASP A 224 -2.29 -4.05 -8.17
CA ASP A 224 -2.42 -4.57 -9.52
C ASP A 224 -3.04 -5.98 -9.56
N ARG A 225 -2.75 -6.81 -8.57
CA ARG A 225 -3.35 -8.15 -8.43
C ARG A 225 -4.86 -8.10 -8.18
N LEU A 226 -5.33 -7.12 -7.41
CA LEU A 226 -6.76 -6.92 -7.13
C LEU A 226 -7.49 -6.44 -8.39
N VAL A 227 -6.90 -5.50 -9.11
CA VAL A 227 -7.45 -5.00 -10.39
C VAL A 227 -7.47 -6.08 -11.45
N ALA A 228 -6.40 -6.85 -11.57
CA ALA A 228 -6.32 -7.96 -12.53
C ALA A 228 -7.39 -9.04 -12.25
N PHE A 229 -7.79 -9.25 -10.99
CA PHE A 229 -8.88 -10.15 -10.66
C PHE A 229 -10.23 -9.66 -11.20
N ASP A 230 -10.52 -8.37 -11.06
CA ASP A 230 -11.76 -7.77 -11.60
C ASP A 230 -11.82 -7.87 -13.13
N GLU A 231 -10.68 -7.60 -13.79
CA GLU A 231 -10.57 -7.69 -15.25
C GLU A 231 -10.80 -9.13 -15.73
N ALA A 232 -10.13 -10.10 -15.13
CA ALA A 232 -10.29 -11.53 -15.46
C ALA A 232 -11.74 -12.00 -15.24
N THR A 233 -12.36 -11.57 -14.13
CA THR A 233 -13.76 -11.90 -13.81
C THR A 233 -14.73 -11.29 -14.83
N ARG A 234 -14.49 -10.05 -15.25
CA ARG A 234 -15.30 -9.39 -16.29
C ARG A 234 -15.17 -10.10 -17.63
N GLU A 235 -13.96 -10.43 -18.04
CA GLU A 235 -13.69 -11.13 -19.28
C GLU A 235 -14.38 -12.52 -19.32
N GLN A 236 -14.30 -13.25 -18.21
CA GLN A 236 -14.96 -14.54 -18.09
C GLN A 236 -16.49 -14.41 -18.23
N ARG A 237 -17.12 -13.45 -17.54
CA ARG A 237 -18.56 -13.19 -17.66
C ARG A 237 -18.97 -12.84 -19.09
N MET A 238 -18.19 -12.03 -19.79
CA MET A 238 -18.46 -11.70 -21.19
C MET A 238 -18.42 -12.95 -22.09
N LYS A 239 -17.41 -13.80 -21.92
CA LYS A 239 -17.30 -15.07 -22.67
C LYS A 239 -18.50 -16.00 -22.40
N GLU A 240 -18.94 -16.09 -21.15
CA GLU A 240 -20.11 -16.89 -20.76
C GLU A 240 -21.41 -16.34 -21.37
N GLU A 241 -21.61 -15.03 -21.35
CA GLU A 241 -22.76 -14.38 -21.97
C GLU A 241 -22.78 -14.58 -23.49
N GLU A 242 -21.63 -14.43 -24.15
CA GLU A 242 -21.50 -14.67 -25.59
C GLU A 242 -21.80 -16.12 -25.93
N ALA A 243 -21.26 -17.07 -25.18
CA ALA A 243 -21.57 -18.50 -25.36
C ALA A 243 -23.06 -18.80 -25.17
N LYS A 244 -23.71 -18.17 -24.17
CA LYS A 244 -25.14 -18.28 -23.94
C LYS A 244 -25.96 -17.71 -25.10
N ARG A 245 -25.63 -16.54 -25.62
CA ARG A 245 -26.26 -15.91 -26.79
C ARG A 245 -26.13 -16.81 -28.04
N ARG A 246 -24.92 -17.36 -28.25
CA ARG A 246 -24.68 -18.29 -29.37
C ARG A 246 -25.55 -19.54 -29.28
N LYS A 247 -25.64 -20.16 -28.09
CA LYS A 247 -26.54 -21.33 -27.88
C LYS A 247 -28.01 -20.98 -28.16
N GLN A 248 -28.50 -19.83 -27.69
CA GLN A 248 -29.87 -19.38 -27.94
C GLN A 248 -30.14 -19.12 -29.44
N MET A 249 -29.15 -18.54 -30.15
CA MET A 249 -29.29 -18.33 -31.60
C MET A 249 -29.36 -19.64 -32.37
N VAL A 250 -28.50 -20.61 -32.02
CA VAL A 250 -28.55 -21.96 -32.63
C VAL A 250 -29.89 -22.65 -32.35
N GLN A 251 -30.38 -22.56 -31.10
CA GLN A 251 -31.67 -23.14 -30.74
C GLN A 251 -32.83 -22.51 -31.52
N ARG A 252 -32.84 -21.18 -31.67
CA ARG A 252 -33.84 -20.46 -32.48
C ARG A 252 -33.79 -20.89 -33.94
N PHE A 253 -32.58 -21.02 -34.50
CA PHE A 253 -32.41 -21.51 -35.87
C PHE A 253 -33.01 -22.90 -36.06
N TRP A 254 -32.71 -23.85 -35.16
CA TRP A 254 -33.24 -25.20 -35.22
C TRP A 254 -34.75 -25.23 -35.02
N ASN A 255 -35.33 -24.42 -34.16
CA ASN A 255 -36.80 -24.33 -34.01
C ASN A 255 -37.46 -23.87 -35.31
N VAL A 256 -36.92 -22.86 -36.00
CA VAL A 256 -37.42 -22.41 -37.30
C VAL A 256 -37.29 -23.51 -38.36
N VAL A 257 -36.15 -24.20 -38.41
CA VAL A 257 -35.95 -25.32 -39.37
C VAL A 257 -36.95 -26.46 -39.12
N THR A 258 -37.20 -26.83 -37.85
CA THR A 258 -38.16 -27.90 -37.53
C THR A 258 -39.60 -27.50 -37.83
N GLU A 259 -39.99 -26.24 -37.64
CA GLU A 259 -41.31 -25.73 -38.09
C GLU A 259 -41.46 -25.81 -39.61
N PHE A 260 -40.42 -25.51 -40.37
CA PHE A 260 -40.46 -25.55 -41.84
C PHE A 260 -40.49 -26.98 -42.38
N VAL A 261 -39.77 -27.92 -41.75
CA VAL A 261 -39.69 -29.33 -42.17
C VAL A 261 -40.92 -30.15 -41.69
N GLY A 262 -41.56 -29.73 -40.61
CA GLY A 262 -42.76 -30.39 -40.06
C GLY A 262 -44.09 -30.03 -40.77
N LEU A 263 -44.05 -29.14 -41.77
CA LEU A 263 -45.20 -28.76 -42.61
C LEU A 263 -45.22 -29.46 -43.95
N GLY A 264 -44.43 -30.54 -44.12
CA GLY A 264 -44.40 -31.40 -45.29
C GLY A 264 -45.06 -32.75 -45.05
#